data_2f41f4af1b015ce9abeb3ae6dd654170
#
_entry.id   2f41f4af1b015ce9abeb3ae6dd654170
#
_cell.length_a   1.000
_cell.length_b   1.000
_cell.length_c   1.000
_cell.angle_alpha   90.00
_cell.angle_beta   90.00
_cell.angle_gamma   90.00
#
_symmetry.space_group_name_H-M   'P 1'
#
loop_
_entity.id
_entity.type
_entity.pdbx_description
1 polymer ?
#
loop_
_entity_poly.entity_id
_entity_poly.type
_entity_poly.pdbx_seq_one_letter_code
_entity_poly.pdbx_strand_id
1 'polypeptide(L)'
;MSQNLQNTTLTQRYQPVAIVGPFQDPGGCWFLPSKQSATSPAIMDNNKLSPTFAQKKAEVKLNAMPWFHGKISRDRAEQLLSPKEDGLFLVRESTNFPGDYTLCVCYQGKVEHYRVKYKDNQLTIDDEEFFENLSQLVEHYEQDADGLCTQLTKSLPKKGKQDFCVDTKAFIEAGWVIQEHELELRESIGKGEFGDVMLGILRGDKVAVKMLKDSSEAAQKFLAEASLMTSLRHENLVQLLGLVFNNKNKHIYLVTEYMSKGSLVDYLRSRGRLHVTKKDQINFAFDTCSGMEYLESRKVVHRDLAARNVLISEEGVAKVSDFGLAREENFTLEGGKLPIKWTAPEALKQGKFSNKSDMWSFGILLWEIYSFGRVPYPRIPLADVVKHVEKGYKMEAPEGCPLEVYEMMRQAWDLQPDKRPTFRDVKGKLGQLKSTTV
;
A
#
# COMPACT_ATOMS: atom_id res chain seq x y z
N MET A 1 69.61 17.52 -33.51
CA MET A 1 69.23 18.42 -32.44
C MET A 1 67.83 18.02 -32.02
N SER A 2 67.78 17.35 -30.88
CA SER A 2 66.59 16.74 -30.33
C SER A 2 65.83 17.78 -29.52
N GLN A 3 64.46 17.81 -29.57
CA GLN A 3 63.62 18.36 -28.54
C GLN A 3 62.45 17.45 -28.27
N ASN A 4 62.43 16.95 -27.03
CA ASN A 4 61.38 16.20 -26.38
C ASN A 4 60.12 17.05 -26.29
N LEU A 5 58.97 16.48 -26.63
CA LEU A 5 57.67 16.91 -26.22
C LEU A 5 57.08 15.83 -25.33
N GLN A 6 57.04 16.13 -24.03
CA GLN A 6 56.37 15.32 -23.02
C GLN A 6 54.85 15.41 -23.18
N ASN A 7 54.22 14.28 -23.41
CA ASN A 7 52.77 14.11 -23.30
C ASN A 7 52.36 14.09 -21.83
N THR A 8 51.64 15.12 -21.40
CA THR A 8 50.97 15.14 -20.11
C THR A 8 49.54 14.66 -20.30
N THR A 9 49.30 13.43 -19.94
CA THR A 9 47.96 12.82 -19.88
C THR A 9 47.28 13.32 -18.59
N LEU A 10 46.29 14.19 -18.74
CA LEU A 10 45.38 14.58 -17.65
C LEU A 10 44.35 13.48 -17.45
N THR A 11 44.61 12.65 -16.47
CA THR A 11 43.64 11.71 -15.92
C THR A 11 42.66 12.48 -15.03
N GLN A 12 41.54 12.91 -15.58
CA GLN A 12 40.42 13.36 -14.72
C GLN A 12 39.86 12.17 -13.97
N ARG A 13 40.18 12.11 -12.66
CA ARG A 13 39.51 11.24 -11.72
C ARG A 13 38.08 11.76 -11.52
N TYR A 14 37.11 11.02 -12.02
CA TYR A 14 35.73 11.17 -11.57
C TYR A 14 35.66 10.81 -10.07
N GLN A 15 35.50 11.82 -9.24
CA GLN A 15 35.03 11.60 -7.87
C GLN A 15 33.54 11.27 -7.91
N PRO A 16 33.07 10.23 -7.21
CA PRO A 16 31.65 10.00 -7.07
C PRO A 16 31.05 11.15 -6.26
N VAL A 17 30.07 11.82 -6.84
CA VAL A 17 29.25 12.80 -6.15
C VAL A 17 28.56 12.09 -4.99
N ALA A 18 28.91 12.48 -3.77
CA ALA A 18 28.23 12.02 -2.58
C ALA A 18 26.73 12.32 -2.71
N ILE A 19 25.92 11.27 -2.69
CA ILE A 19 24.47 11.38 -2.61
C ILE A 19 24.16 11.99 -1.25
N VAL A 20 23.74 13.24 -1.27
CA VAL A 20 23.28 14.01 -0.13
C VAL A 20 22.16 13.22 0.56
N GLY A 21 22.22 13.17 1.89
CA GLY A 21 21.28 12.44 2.76
C GLY A 21 19.79 12.74 2.58
N PRO A 22 18.95 12.17 3.40
CA PRO A 22 17.54 11.96 3.11
C PRO A 22 16.84 13.29 2.85
N PHE A 23 16.42 13.50 1.62
CA PHE A 23 15.41 14.52 1.33
C PHE A 23 14.15 14.12 2.08
N GLN A 24 13.77 14.90 3.08
CA GLN A 24 12.41 14.89 3.60
C GLN A 24 11.49 15.14 2.40
N ASP A 25 10.58 14.22 2.16
CA ASP A 25 9.57 14.32 1.12
C ASP A 25 8.75 15.61 1.35
N PRO A 26 8.81 16.63 0.45
CA PRO A 26 8.04 17.86 0.61
C PRO A 26 6.53 17.67 0.40
N GLY A 27 6.11 16.47 0.07
CA GLY A 27 4.70 16.08 -0.05
C GLY A 27 4.17 15.46 1.23
N GLY A 28 4.03 16.24 2.33
CA GLY A 28 3.48 15.74 3.59
C GLY A 28 2.24 14.87 3.40
N CYS A 29 2.14 13.82 4.18
CA CYS A 29 0.99 12.93 4.23
C CYS A 29 0.09 13.30 5.42
N TRP A 30 -1.22 13.19 5.26
CA TRP A 30 -2.19 13.35 6.33
C TRP A 30 -2.74 12.00 6.77
N PHE A 31 -3.06 11.88 8.06
CA PHE A 31 -3.85 10.77 8.54
C PHE A 31 -5.33 11.08 8.28
N LEU A 32 -6.08 10.12 7.74
CA LEU A 32 -7.54 10.22 7.69
C LEU A 32 -8.09 10.08 9.11
N PRO A 33 -8.86 11.05 9.62
CA PRO A 33 -9.55 10.86 10.89
C PRO A 33 -10.62 9.80 10.71
N SER A 34 -10.68 8.83 11.63
CA SER A 34 -11.82 7.94 11.78
C SER A 34 -13.09 8.77 11.94
N LYS A 35 -14.15 8.43 11.23
CA LYS A 35 -15.44 9.11 11.28
C LYS A 35 -15.94 9.19 12.72
N GLN A 36 -15.91 10.37 13.31
CA GLN A 36 -16.78 10.70 14.44
C GLN A 36 -18.08 11.28 13.87
N SER A 37 -19.18 10.62 14.17
CA SER A 37 -20.54 11.11 13.90
C SER A 37 -20.77 12.43 14.64
N ALA A 38 -21.15 13.47 13.89
CA ALA A 38 -21.60 14.74 14.45
C ALA A 38 -22.95 14.53 15.16
N THR A 39 -22.97 14.65 16.47
CA THR A 39 -24.17 14.95 17.26
C THR A 39 -23.91 16.22 18.04
N SER A 40 -24.92 17.08 18.03
CA SER A 40 -25.00 18.42 18.64
C SER A 40 -24.70 18.44 20.15
N PRO A 41 -24.39 19.62 20.73
CA PRO A 41 -23.79 19.72 22.05
C PRO A 41 -24.81 19.53 23.17
N ALA A 42 -24.54 18.56 24.04
CA ALA A 42 -25.17 18.45 25.35
C ALA A 42 -24.10 18.42 26.44
N ILE A 43 -24.14 19.43 27.27
CA ILE A 43 -23.72 19.54 28.67
C ILE A 43 -22.45 18.79 29.10
N MET A 44 -21.48 19.58 29.54
CA MET A 44 -20.23 19.20 30.19
C MET A 44 -20.49 18.25 31.38
N ASP A 45 -19.92 17.06 31.29
CA ASP A 45 -19.56 16.25 32.45
C ASP A 45 -18.04 15.99 32.41
N ASN A 46 -17.33 16.70 33.27
CA ASN A 46 -15.90 16.60 33.47
C ASN A 46 -15.60 15.34 34.28
N ASN A 47 -15.36 14.19 33.60
CA ASN A 47 -14.52 13.10 34.08
C ASN A 47 -14.41 11.96 33.05
N LYS A 48 -13.74 12.23 31.91
CA LYS A 48 -13.18 11.15 31.07
C LYS A 48 -11.70 11.41 30.88
N LEU A 49 -10.89 10.77 31.73
CA LEU A 49 -9.46 10.62 31.50
C LEU A 49 -9.21 10.03 30.10
N SER A 50 -8.44 10.74 29.29
CA SER A 50 -8.01 10.20 27.99
C SER A 50 -7.17 8.93 28.23
N PRO A 51 -7.38 7.86 27.43
CA PRO A 51 -6.67 6.59 27.61
C PRO A 51 -5.16 6.80 27.56
N THR A 52 -4.44 6.22 28.50
CA THR A 52 -2.99 6.27 28.58
C THR A 52 -2.36 5.56 27.38
N PHE A 53 -1.11 5.89 27.08
CA PHE A 53 -0.36 5.27 25.96
C PHE A 53 -0.31 3.73 26.09
N ALA A 54 -0.26 3.19 27.32
CA ALA A 54 -0.31 1.75 27.59
C ALA A 54 -1.65 1.13 27.24
N GLN A 55 -2.77 1.82 27.55
CA GLN A 55 -4.12 1.37 27.19
C GLN A 55 -4.33 1.36 25.68
N LYS A 56 -3.86 2.38 24.95
CA LYS A 56 -3.90 2.40 23.47
C LYS A 56 -3.06 1.28 22.85
N LYS A 57 -1.92 0.93 23.44
CA LYS A 57 -1.06 -0.16 22.97
C LYS A 57 -1.69 -1.54 23.21
N ALA A 58 -2.40 -1.72 24.33
CA ALA A 58 -3.15 -2.96 24.64
C ALA A 58 -4.36 -3.11 23.71
N GLU A 59 -5.08 -2.03 23.42
CA GLU A 59 -6.22 -2.01 22.50
C GLU A 59 -5.81 -2.31 21.04
N VAL A 60 -4.67 -1.80 20.61
CA VAL A 60 -4.08 -2.12 19.29
C VAL A 60 -3.69 -3.60 19.20
N LYS A 61 -3.08 -4.18 20.25
CA LYS A 61 -2.78 -5.61 20.29
C LYS A 61 -4.03 -6.47 20.23
N LEU A 62 -5.06 -6.14 21.00
CA LEU A 62 -6.31 -6.89 21.05
C LEU A 62 -7.04 -6.85 19.70
N ASN A 63 -7.09 -5.68 19.05
CA ASN A 63 -7.68 -5.54 17.72
C ASN A 63 -6.95 -6.31 16.61
N ALA A 64 -5.70 -6.69 16.85
CA ALA A 64 -4.91 -7.53 15.93
C ALA A 64 -5.22 -9.03 16.08
N MET A 65 -5.89 -9.47 17.14
CA MET A 65 -6.20 -10.89 17.34
C MET A 65 -7.28 -11.35 16.35
N PRO A 66 -7.07 -12.48 15.64
CA PRO A 66 -7.99 -12.95 14.59
C PRO A 66 -9.39 -13.27 15.12
N TRP A 67 -9.49 -13.75 16.35
CA TRP A 67 -10.73 -14.12 17.00
C TRP A 67 -11.47 -12.95 17.69
N PHE A 68 -10.86 -11.76 17.80
CA PHE A 68 -11.50 -10.62 18.46
C PHE A 68 -12.25 -9.74 17.44
N HIS A 69 -13.57 -9.72 17.52
CA HIS A 69 -14.45 -9.04 16.56
C HIS A 69 -14.91 -7.63 17.00
N GLY A 70 -14.43 -7.13 18.17
CA GLY A 70 -14.76 -5.78 18.66
C GLY A 70 -16.25 -5.60 18.94
N LYS A 71 -16.80 -4.42 18.64
CA LYS A 71 -18.22 -4.07 18.90
C LYS A 71 -19.14 -4.66 17.83
N ILE A 72 -19.60 -5.89 18.04
CA ILE A 72 -20.67 -6.51 17.24
C ILE A 72 -21.83 -6.95 18.14
N SER A 73 -23.05 -6.97 17.58
CA SER A 73 -24.24 -7.46 18.31
C SER A 73 -24.20 -8.98 18.49
N ARG A 74 -25.05 -9.48 19.42
CA ARG A 74 -25.24 -10.92 19.60
C ARG A 74 -25.67 -11.60 18.28
N ASP A 75 -26.70 -11.06 17.64
CA ASP A 75 -27.23 -11.61 16.39
C ASP A 75 -26.19 -11.65 15.29
N ARG A 76 -25.32 -10.61 15.23
CA ARG A 76 -24.22 -10.57 14.27
C ARG A 76 -23.17 -11.63 14.56
N ALA A 77 -22.84 -11.87 15.81
CA ALA A 77 -21.92 -12.94 16.20
C ALA A 77 -22.47 -14.32 15.82
N GLU A 78 -23.75 -14.58 16.08
CA GLU A 78 -24.42 -15.84 15.72
C GLU A 78 -24.50 -16.06 14.21
N GLN A 79 -24.74 -15.00 13.41
CA GLN A 79 -24.68 -15.06 11.95
C GLN A 79 -23.28 -15.37 11.41
N LEU A 80 -22.25 -14.78 12.01
CA LEU A 80 -20.85 -14.98 11.60
C LEU A 80 -20.38 -16.41 11.88
N LEU A 81 -20.84 -17.01 12.97
CA LEU A 81 -20.50 -18.38 13.40
C LEU A 81 -21.30 -19.47 12.64
N SER A 82 -21.81 -19.16 11.46
CA SER A 82 -22.49 -20.13 10.60
C SER A 82 -21.59 -20.56 9.44
N PRO A 83 -21.44 -21.89 9.15
CA PRO A 83 -22.03 -23.03 9.84
C PRO A 83 -21.46 -23.24 11.25
N LYS A 84 -22.31 -23.73 12.17
CA LYS A 84 -22.00 -23.88 13.61
C LYS A 84 -21.23 -25.19 13.87
N GLU A 85 -19.93 -25.14 13.62
CA GLU A 85 -19.02 -26.26 13.93
C GLU A 85 -18.66 -26.23 15.42
N ASP A 86 -18.72 -27.38 16.12
CA ASP A 86 -18.42 -27.47 17.55
C ASP A 86 -17.00 -26.99 17.85
N GLY A 87 -16.84 -26.10 18.83
CA GLY A 87 -15.58 -25.47 19.19
C GLY A 87 -15.15 -24.28 18.30
N LEU A 88 -15.93 -23.95 17.26
CA LEU A 88 -15.73 -22.69 16.52
C LEU A 88 -16.12 -21.50 17.40
N PHE A 89 -15.25 -20.51 17.51
CA PHE A 89 -15.46 -19.40 18.44
C PHE A 89 -15.04 -18.04 17.90
N LEU A 90 -15.53 -16.99 18.54
CA LEU A 90 -15.06 -15.60 18.46
C LEU A 90 -15.22 -14.90 19.81
N VAL A 91 -14.47 -13.81 20.02
CA VAL A 91 -14.64 -12.90 21.15
C VAL A 91 -15.10 -11.54 20.65
N ARG A 92 -16.06 -10.94 21.36
CA ARG A 92 -16.57 -9.59 21.07
C ARG A 92 -16.62 -8.73 22.33
N GLU A 93 -16.73 -7.41 22.17
CA GLU A 93 -17.07 -6.54 23.29
C GLU A 93 -18.51 -6.81 23.75
N SER A 94 -18.73 -6.76 25.06
CA SER A 94 -20.08 -6.90 25.61
C SER A 94 -20.95 -5.69 25.28
N THR A 95 -22.14 -5.92 24.74
CA THR A 95 -23.11 -4.86 24.46
C THR A 95 -23.89 -4.42 25.70
N ASN A 96 -24.06 -5.32 26.65
CA ASN A 96 -24.85 -5.07 27.85
C ASN A 96 -24.02 -4.60 29.05
N PHE A 97 -22.74 -4.89 29.06
CA PHE A 97 -21.80 -4.58 30.14
C PHE A 97 -20.58 -3.86 29.55
N PRO A 98 -20.57 -2.51 29.46
CA PRO A 98 -19.46 -1.76 28.92
C PRO A 98 -18.17 -2.04 29.71
N GLY A 99 -17.10 -2.43 28.97
CA GLY A 99 -15.82 -2.80 29.55
C GLY A 99 -15.56 -4.30 29.68
N ASP A 100 -16.61 -5.12 29.61
CA ASP A 100 -16.50 -6.59 29.59
C ASP A 100 -16.48 -7.12 28.15
N TYR A 101 -16.13 -8.39 28.01
CA TYR A 101 -16.15 -9.11 26.74
C TYR A 101 -17.17 -10.26 26.77
N THR A 102 -17.39 -10.86 25.61
CA THR A 102 -18.23 -12.05 25.47
C THR A 102 -17.50 -13.05 24.56
N LEU A 103 -17.21 -14.22 25.07
CA LEU A 103 -16.76 -15.38 24.32
C LEU A 103 -17.99 -16.08 23.74
N CYS A 104 -18.03 -16.27 22.43
CA CYS A 104 -19.12 -16.93 21.71
C CYS A 104 -18.58 -18.22 21.11
N VAL A 105 -19.14 -19.36 21.49
CA VAL A 105 -18.66 -20.72 21.12
C VAL A 105 -19.79 -21.51 20.50
N CYS A 106 -19.53 -22.20 19.40
CA CYS A 106 -20.48 -23.14 18.79
C CYS A 106 -20.45 -24.49 19.50
N TYR A 107 -21.61 -25.01 19.84
CA TYR A 107 -21.78 -26.33 20.39
C TYR A 107 -23.17 -26.89 20.08
N GLN A 108 -23.25 -28.12 19.60
CA GLN A 108 -24.48 -28.83 19.22
C GLN A 108 -25.46 -27.99 18.37
N GLY A 109 -24.91 -27.28 17.37
CA GLY A 109 -25.68 -26.45 16.45
C GLY A 109 -26.21 -25.14 17.05
N LYS A 110 -25.78 -24.77 18.25
CA LYS A 110 -26.10 -23.49 18.92
C LYS A 110 -24.85 -22.66 19.14
N VAL A 111 -25.03 -21.38 19.45
CA VAL A 111 -23.94 -20.50 19.90
C VAL A 111 -24.17 -20.18 21.38
N GLU A 112 -23.28 -20.66 22.22
CA GLU A 112 -23.25 -20.31 23.64
C GLU A 112 -22.43 -19.03 23.85
N HIS A 113 -22.85 -18.21 24.83
CA HIS A 113 -22.28 -16.89 25.09
C HIS A 113 -21.85 -16.79 26.54
N TYR A 114 -20.55 -16.72 26.76
CA TYR A 114 -19.93 -16.58 28.08
C TYR A 114 -19.50 -15.13 28.30
N ARG A 115 -19.98 -14.54 29.42
CA ARG A 115 -19.52 -13.20 29.82
C ARG A 115 -18.11 -13.31 30.37
N VAL A 116 -17.17 -12.59 29.83
CA VAL A 116 -15.82 -12.42 30.37
C VAL A 116 -15.79 -11.10 31.13
N LYS A 117 -15.77 -11.21 32.45
CA LYS A 117 -15.79 -10.09 33.39
C LYS A 117 -14.38 -9.54 33.59
N TYR A 118 -14.26 -8.21 33.76
CA TYR A 118 -13.04 -7.60 34.21
C TYR A 118 -13.12 -7.27 35.69
N LYS A 119 -12.36 -7.97 36.51
CA LYS A 119 -12.38 -7.87 37.97
C LYS A 119 -10.96 -7.82 38.51
N ASP A 120 -10.66 -6.86 39.37
CA ASP A 120 -9.34 -6.71 40.03
C ASP A 120 -8.15 -6.72 39.04
N ASN A 121 -8.31 -6.06 37.89
CA ASN A 121 -7.36 -6.04 36.76
C ASN A 121 -7.13 -7.39 36.05
N GLN A 122 -7.99 -8.37 36.26
CA GLN A 122 -7.93 -9.67 35.60
C GLN A 122 -9.27 -10.02 34.92
N LEU A 123 -9.21 -10.92 33.98
CA LEU A 123 -10.36 -11.42 33.23
C LEU A 123 -10.79 -12.79 33.80
N THR A 124 -12.06 -13.00 33.95
CA THR A 124 -12.63 -14.28 34.41
C THR A 124 -14.00 -14.53 33.80
N ILE A 125 -14.39 -15.80 33.64
CA ILE A 125 -15.73 -16.20 33.20
C ILE A 125 -16.58 -16.59 34.42
N ASP A 126 -16.06 -17.41 35.31
CA ASP A 126 -16.75 -18.10 36.39
C ASP A 126 -16.32 -17.65 37.81
N ASP A 127 -15.35 -16.78 37.95
CA ASP A 127 -14.69 -16.34 39.17
C ASP A 127 -13.80 -17.46 39.83
N GLU A 128 -13.45 -18.52 39.08
CA GLU A 128 -12.54 -19.57 39.52
C GLU A 128 -11.14 -19.37 38.90
N GLU A 129 -11.07 -19.16 37.56
CA GLU A 129 -9.83 -18.89 36.86
C GLU A 129 -9.72 -17.41 36.45
N PHE A 130 -8.49 -16.85 36.59
CA PHE A 130 -8.20 -15.44 36.37
C PHE A 130 -7.02 -15.27 35.38
N PHE A 131 -7.21 -14.42 34.36
CA PHE A 131 -6.26 -14.20 33.28
C PHE A 131 -5.86 -12.72 33.17
N GLU A 132 -4.60 -12.45 32.87
CA GLU A 132 -4.11 -11.08 32.69
C GLU A 132 -4.67 -10.41 31.42
N ASN A 133 -4.97 -11.22 30.40
CA ASN A 133 -5.44 -10.74 29.10
C ASN A 133 -6.26 -11.82 28.37
N LEU A 134 -6.99 -11.39 27.31
CA LEU A 134 -7.84 -12.30 26.54
C LEU A 134 -7.06 -13.38 25.80
N SER A 135 -5.78 -13.19 25.47
CA SER A 135 -4.97 -14.22 24.80
C SER A 135 -4.72 -15.40 25.73
N GLN A 136 -4.34 -15.13 27.00
CA GLN A 136 -4.16 -16.19 28.00
C GLN A 136 -5.47 -16.94 28.27
N LEU A 137 -6.60 -16.22 28.35
CA LEU A 137 -7.91 -16.84 28.50
C LEU A 137 -8.23 -17.75 27.32
N VAL A 138 -8.04 -17.30 26.08
CA VAL A 138 -8.31 -18.11 24.90
C VAL A 138 -7.36 -19.32 24.85
N GLU A 139 -6.07 -19.13 25.10
CA GLU A 139 -5.07 -20.21 25.13
C GLU A 139 -5.43 -21.29 26.17
N HIS A 140 -5.94 -20.92 27.34
CA HIS A 140 -6.39 -21.84 28.37
C HIS A 140 -7.54 -22.71 27.86
N TYR A 141 -8.61 -22.08 27.33
CA TYR A 141 -9.77 -22.78 26.82
C TYR A 141 -9.56 -23.51 25.47
N GLU A 142 -8.46 -23.23 24.77
CA GLU A 142 -7.98 -24.05 23.65
C GLU A 142 -7.28 -25.34 24.11
N GLN A 143 -6.84 -25.43 25.38
CA GLN A 143 -6.22 -26.62 25.94
C GLN A 143 -7.23 -27.51 26.69
N ASP A 144 -8.15 -26.90 27.42
CA ASP A 144 -9.20 -27.60 28.18
C ASP A 144 -10.50 -26.80 28.12
N ALA A 145 -11.64 -27.49 28.14
CA ALA A 145 -12.94 -26.84 28.16
C ALA A 145 -13.22 -26.13 29.47
N ASP A 146 -12.71 -26.63 30.57
CA ASP A 146 -12.73 -26.06 31.93
C ASP A 146 -14.02 -25.25 32.28
N GLY A 147 -15.17 -25.93 32.27
CA GLY A 147 -16.48 -25.30 32.52
C GLY A 147 -17.20 -24.70 31.31
N LEU A 148 -16.55 -24.58 30.15
CA LEU A 148 -17.23 -24.25 28.89
C LEU A 148 -18.00 -25.49 28.36
N CYS A 149 -18.98 -25.23 27.49
CA CYS A 149 -19.75 -26.30 26.83
C CYS A 149 -18.87 -27.22 25.94
N THR A 150 -17.73 -26.76 25.46
CA THR A 150 -16.73 -27.49 24.69
C THR A 150 -15.42 -26.74 24.66
N GLN A 151 -14.33 -27.45 24.38
CA GLN A 151 -13.00 -26.89 24.13
C GLN A 151 -13.01 -26.01 22.88
N LEU A 152 -12.26 -24.90 22.90
CA LEU A 152 -12.09 -24.04 21.75
C LEU A 152 -11.14 -24.73 20.74
N THR A 153 -11.62 -24.94 19.52
CA THR A 153 -10.86 -25.69 18.51
C THR A 153 -10.41 -24.83 17.33
N LYS A 154 -11.24 -23.84 16.96
CA LYS A 154 -11.00 -23.03 15.78
C LYS A 154 -11.53 -21.61 15.99
N SER A 155 -10.67 -20.63 15.86
CA SER A 155 -11.10 -19.24 15.88
C SER A 155 -11.78 -18.84 14.56
N LEU A 156 -12.87 -18.06 14.64
CA LEU A 156 -13.48 -17.43 13.47
C LEU A 156 -12.72 -16.14 13.14
N PRO A 157 -12.02 -16.04 12.00
CA PRO A 157 -11.36 -14.81 11.61
C PRO A 157 -12.37 -13.72 11.24
N LYS A 158 -12.07 -12.46 11.53
CA LYS A 158 -12.90 -11.31 11.14
C LYS A 158 -13.15 -11.30 9.64
N LYS A 159 -14.40 -11.39 9.19
CA LYS A 159 -14.77 -11.05 7.81
C LYS A 159 -14.79 -9.52 7.69
N GLY A 160 -13.72 -8.94 7.17
CA GLY A 160 -13.62 -7.48 6.99
C GLY A 160 -12.21 -6.93 7.13
N LYS A 161 -11.29 -7.62 7.76
CA LYS A 161 -9.89 -7.69 7.42
C LYS A 161 -9.68 -9.12 6.91
N GLN A 162 -9.70 -9.31 5.61
CA GLN A 162 -8.81 -10.31 5.08
C GLN A 162 -7.41 -9.76 5.44
N ASP A 163 -6.91 -10.13 6.63
CA ASP A 163 -5.50 -10.41 6.72
C ASP A 163 -5.32 -11.45 5.62
N PHE A 164 -4.79 -11.01 4.49
CA PHE A 164 -4.22 -11.90 3.53
C PHE A 164 -3.09 -12.61 4.27
N CYS A 165 -3.42 -13.67 5.00
CA CYS A 165 -2.46 -14.68 5.34
C CYS A 165 -2.10 -15.30 4.00
N VAL A 166 -1.18 -14.64 3.28
CA VAL A 166 -0.67 -15.18 2.03
C VAL A 166 0.10 -16.40 2.45
N ASP A 167 -0.48 -17.56 2.17
CA ASP A 167 0.14 -18.83 2.46
C ASP A 167 1.42 -18.91 1.62
N THR A 168 2.57 -18.89 2.29
CA THR A 168 3.87 -19.05 1.63
C THR A 168 3.95 -20.35 0.84
N LYS A 169 3.16 -21.36 1.22
CA LYS A 169 3.03 -22.63 0.47
C LYS A 169 2.50 -22.40 -0.94
N ALA A 170 1.55 -21.47 -1.12
CA ALA A 170 1.03 -21.17 -2.45
C ALA A 170 2.12 -20.64 -3.40
N PHE A 171 3.06 -19.83 -2.91
CA PHE A 171 4.21 -19.38 -3.71
C PHE A 171 5.17 -20.52 -4.07
N ILE A 172 5.39 -21.46 -3.14
CA ILE A 172 6.25 -22.63 -3.37
C ILE A 172 5.64 -23.54 -4.43
N GLU A 173 4.36 -23.88 -4.28
CA GLU A 173 3.62 -24.76 -5.20
C GLU A 173 3.49 -24.16 -6.60
N ALA A 174 3.32 -22.84 -6.70
CA ALA A 174 3.26 -22.12 -7.97
C ALA A 174 4.65 -21.85 -8.60
N GLY A 175 5.76 -22.26 -7.95
CA GLY A 175 7.12 -22.13 -8.49
C GLY A 175 7.72 -20.71 -8.41
N TRP A 176 7.19 -19.84 -7.54
CA TRP A 176 7.69 -18.46 -7.39
C TRP A 176 8.88 -18.32 -6.44
N VAL A 177 9.29 -19.41 -5.76
CA VAL A 177 10.39 -19.37 -4.79
C VAL A 177 11.73 -19.54 -5.50
N ILE A 178 12.59 -18.54 -5.31
CA ILE A 178 13.99 -18.52 -5.74
C ILE A 178 14.83 -19.04 -4.57
N GLN A 179 15.79 -19.94 -4.85
CA GLN A 179 16.70 -20.42 -3.83
C GLN A 179 17.73 -19.35 -3.46
N GLU A 180 18.08 -19.24 -2.18
CA GLU A 180 19.01 -18.21 -1.67
C GLU A 180 20.36 -18.21 -2.43
N HIS A 181 20.86 -19.39 -2.80
CA HIS A 181 22.15 -19.53 -3.50
C HIS A 181 22.12 -19.08 -4.96
N GLU A 182 20.93 -18.89 -5.55
CA GLU A 182 20.78 -18.42 -6.93
C GLU A 182 20.82 -16.88 -7.02
N LEU A 183 20.69 -16.19 -5.87
CA LEU A 183 20.62 -14.73 -5.79
C LEU A 183 21.84 -14.18 -5.05
N GLU A 184 22.63 -13.35 -5.73
CA GLU A 184 23.72 -12.60 -5.14
C GLU A 184 23.29 -11.15 -4.91
N LEU A 185 23.30 -10.68 -3.65
CA LEU A 185 23.00 -9.28 -3.31
C LEU A 185 24.23 -8.42 -3.54
N ARG A 186 24.00 -7.22 -4.06
CA ARG A 186 25.00 -6.19 -4.37
C ARG A 186 24.69 -4.93 -3.53
N GLU A 187 25.01 -3.75 -4.07
CA GLU A 187 24.82 -2.45 -3.44
C GLU A 187 23.34 -2.05 -3.31
N SER A 188 23.06 -1.17 -2.35
CA SER A 188 21.74 -0.54 -2.22
C SER A 188 21.52 0.45 -3.36
N ILE A 189 20.37 0.33 -4.05
CA ILE A 189 19.97 1.19 -5.15
C ILE A 189 18.81 2.12 -4.78
N GLY A 190 18.25 1.98 -3.57
CA GLY A 190 17.17 2.82 -3.10
C GLY A 190 16.57 2.37 -1.77
N LYS A 191 15.53 3.08 -1.36
CA LYS A 191 14.70 2.72 -0.21
C LYS A 191 13.25 2.63 -0.65
N GLY A 192 12.60 1.51 -0.34
CA GLY A 192 11.16 1.29 -0.51
C GLY A 192 10.40 1.44 0.80
N GLU A 193 9.09 1.29 0.76
CA GLU A 193 8.20 1.37 1.92
C GLU A 193 8.59 0.38 3.03
N PHE A 194 9.03 -0.83 2.67
CA PHE A 194 9.33 -1.92 3.60
C PHE A 194 10.82 -2.04 3.97
N GLY A 195 11.70 -1.27 3.36
CA GLY A 195 13.14 -1.32 3.63
C GLY A 195 14.00 -0.97 2.43
N ASP A 196 15.26 -1.45 2.46
CA ASP A 196 16.22 -1.19 1.40
C ASP A 196 15.87 -1.95 0.11
N VAL A 197 16.12 -1.31 -1.03
CA VAL A 197 16.09 -1.94 -2.36
C VAL A 197 17.53 -2.14 -2.80
N MET A 198 17.90 -3.39 -3.08
CA MET A 198 19.26 -3.78 -3.47
C MET A 198 19.32 -4.13 -4.95
N LEU A 199 20.44 -3.87 -5.58
CA LEU A 199 20.80 -4.54 -6.81
C LEU A 199 21.15 -5.99 -6.49
N GLY A 200 20.63 -6.93 -7.26
CA GLY A 200 21.00 -8.35 -7.18
C GLY A 200 21.43 -8.91 -8.52
N ILE A 201 22.07 -10.06 -8.47
CA ILE A 201 22.34 -10.89 -9.65
C ILE A 201 21.62 -12.21 -9.45
N LEU A 202 20.69 -12.52 -10.34
CA LEU A 202 19.94 -13.77 -10.36
C LEU A 202 20.32 -14.53 -11.62
N ARG A 203 21.00 -15.68 -11.48
CA ARG A 203 21.43 -16.52 -12.62
C ARG A 203 22.19 -15.77 -13.72
N GLY A 204 22.93 -14.71 -13.33
CA GLY A 204 23.72 -13.86 -14.24
C GLY A 204 23.06 -12.54 -14.66
N ASP A 205 21.75 -12.40 -14.47
CA ASP A 205 21.00 -11.21 -14.83
C ASP A 205 20.84 -10.23 -13.65
N LYS A 206 20.88 -8.93 -13.94
CA LYS A 206 20.62 -7.88 -12.94
C LYS A 206 19.14 -7.87 -12.56
N VAL A 207 18.89 -7.83 -11.26
CA VAL A 207 17.54 -7.77 -10.69
C VAL A 207 17.46 -6.72 -9.58
N ALA A 208 16.26 -6.25 -9.27
CA ALA A 208 16.00 -5.43 -8.09
C ALA A 208 15.43 -6.31 -6.98
N VAL A 209 15.91 -6.09 -5.75
CA VAL A 209 15.55 -6.90 -4.59
C VAL A 209 15.05 -5.98 -3.49
N LYS A 210 13.74 -5.97 -3.25
CA LYS A 210 13.14 -5.32 -2.10
C LYS A 210 13.31 -6.22 -0.87
N MET A 211 13.87 -5.69 0.21
CA MET A 211 14.13 -6.44 1.43
C MET A 211 13.16 -6.06 2.52
N LEU A 212 12.51 -7.05 3.11
CA LEU A 212 11.74 -6.89 4.32
C LEU A 212 12.56 -7.37 5.52
N LYS A 213 12.81 -6.49 6.48
CA LYS A 213 13.65 -6.76 7.67
C LYS A 213 12.86 -7.13 8.92
N ASP A 214 11.57 -6.94 8.94
CA ASP A 214 10.74 -7.16 10.13
C ASP A 214 9.51 -8.02 9.83
N SER A 215 9.08 -8.78 10.83
CA SER A 215 8.39 -10.06 10.63
C SER A 215 6.90 -10.10 10.97
N SER A 216 6.19 -8.99 11.25
CA SER A 216 4.81 -9.15 11.69
C SER A 216 3.75 -8.55 10.73
N GLU A 217 3.43 -7.28 10.86
CA GLU A 217 2.36 -6.67 10.05
C GLU A 217 2.85 -6.26 8.65
N ALA A 218 4.11 -5.81 8.57
CA ALA A 218 4.74 -5.43 7.30
C ALA A 218 4.93 -6.64 6.37
N ALA A 219 5.18 -7.84 6.92
CA ALA A 219 5.33 -9.06 6.13
C ALA A 219 4.06 -9.43 5.37
N GLN A 220 2.89 -9.28 5.98
CA GLN A 220 1.62 -9.58 5.32
C GLN A 220 1.33 -8.63 4.17
N LYS A 221 1.59 -7.32 4.35
CA LYS A 221 1.45 -6.32 3.28
C LYS A 221 2.42 -6.61 2.12
N PHE A 222 3.66 -6.96 2.45
CA PHE A 222 4.69 -7.31 1.48
C PHE A 222 4.35 -8.57 0.67
N LEU A 223 3.85 -9.62 1.33
CA LEU A 223 3.40 -10.84 0.67
C LEU A 223 2.11 -10.61 -0.13
N ALA A 224 1.22 -9.72 0.30
CA ALA A 224 0.04 -9.32 -0.46
C ALA A 224 0.42 -8.58 -1.76
N GLU A 225 1.43 -7.70 -1.73
CA GLU A 225 2.01 -7.08 -2.93
C GLU A 225 2.53 -8.16 -3.89
N ALA A 226 3.32 -9.10 -3.38
CA ALA A 226 3.85 -10.20 -4.17
C ALA A 226 2.73 -11.06 -4.78
N SER A 227 1.72 -11.42 -3.99
CA SER A 227 0.58 -12.22 -4.45
C SER A 227 -0.18 -11.54 -5.60
N LEU A 228 -0.43 -10.25 -5.47
CA LEU A 228 -1.06 -9.49 -6.56
C LEU A 228 -0.18 -9.51 -7.81
N MET A 229 1.12 -9.27 -7.67
CA MET A 229 2.05 -9.23 -8.79
C MET A 229 2.16 -10.57 -9.54
N THR A 230 1.94 -11.72 -8.89
CA THR A 230 1.97 -13.03 -9.56
C THR A 230 0.93 -13.16 -10.68
N SER A 231 -0.20 -12.47 -10.55
CA SER A 231 -1.30 -12.50 -11.52
C SER A 231 -1.21 -11.42 -12.60
N LEU A 232 -0.29 -10.44 -12.44
CA LEU A 232 -0.14 -9.30 -13.33
C LEU A 232 1.05 -9.50 -14.27
N ARG A 233 0.78 -9.53 -15.58
CA ARG A 233 1.83 -9.61 -16.60
C ARG A 233 1.51 -8.67 -17.75
N HIS A 234 2.32 -7.61 -17.88
CA HIS A 234 2.19 -6.63 -18.96
C HIS A 234 3.53 -5.93 -19.18
N GLU A 235 3.85 -5.56 -20.42
CA GLU A 235 5.12 -4.91 -20.80
C GLU A 235 5.38 -3.57 -20.08
N ASN A 236 4.32 -2.88 -19.65
CA ASN A 236 4.41 -1.61 -18.92
C ASN A 236 4.09 -1.75 -17.43
N LEU A 237 4.23 -2.94 -16.86
CA LEU A 237 4.25 -3.20 -15.42
C LEU A 237 5.56 -3.86 -15.04
N VAL A 238 6.16 -3.43 -13.93
CA VAL A 238 7.37 -4.06 -13.39
C VAL A 238 7.07 -5.51 -13.05
N GLN A 239 7.83 -6.44 -13.63
CA GLN A 239 7.62 -7.87 -13.54
C GLN A 239 8.19 -8.45 -12.26
N LEU A 240 7.37 -9.22 -11.54
CA LEU A 240 7.85 -10.10 -10.47
C LEU A 240 8.62 -11.28 -11.07
N LEU A 241 9.81 -11.57 -10.52
CA LEU A 241 10.62 -12.74 -10.87
C LEU A 241 10.51 -13.83 -9.82
N GLY A 242 10.31 -13.49 -8.57
CA GLY A 242 10.08 -14.45 -7.50
C GLY A 242 10.33 -13.89 -6.11
N LEU A 243 10.33 -14.79 -5.14
CA LEU A 243 10.53 -14.55 -3.73
C LEU A 243 11.66 -15.39 -3.17
N VAL A 244 12.45 -14.84 -2.26
CA VAL A 244 13.42 -15.59 -1.47
C VAL A 244 13.02 -15.54 -0.01
N PHE A 245 12.88 -16.70 0.62
CA PHE A 245 12.67 -16.83 2.06
C PHE A 245 14.00 -17.17 2.72
N ASN A 246 14.64 -16.17 3.35
CA ASN A 246 15.91 -16.38 4.03
C ASN A 246 15.65 -16.81 5.47
N ASN A 247 15.83 -18.10 5.74
CA ASN A 247 15.59 -18.71 7.06
C ASN A 247 16.62 -18.31 8.12
N LYS A 248 17.83 -17.88 7.72
CA LYS A 248 18.91 -17.52 8.65
C LYS A 248 18.64 -16.21 9.40
N ASN A 249 18.16 -15.22 8.68
CA ASN A 249 17.88 -13.89 9.22
C ASN A 249 16.41 -13.52 9.27
N LYS A 250 15.51 -14.47 8.92
CA LYS A 250 14.05 -14.29 8.83
C LYS A 250 13.61 -13.15 7.88
N HIS A 251 14.43 -12.84 6.87
CA HIS A 251 14.10 -11.86 5.87
C HIS A 251 13.36 -12.47 4.68
N ILE A 252 12.46 -11.69 4.09
CA ILE A 252 11.79 -12.02 2.83
C ILE A 252 12.29 -11.04 1.79
N TYR A 253 12.67 -11.55 0.61
CA TYR A 253 13.08 -10.74 -0.53
C TYR A 253 12.06 -10.86 -1.65
N LEU A 254 11.63 -9.73 -2.19
CA LEU A 254 10.83 -9.65 -3.40
C LEU A 254 11.77 -9.31 -4.55
N VAL A 255 11.88 -10.20 -5.53
CA VAL A 255 12.80 -10.06 -6.66
C VAL A 255 12.01 -9.67 -7.90
N THR A 256 12.36 -8.53 -8.49
CA THR A 256 11.73 -8.00 -9.70
C THR A 256 12.78 -7.72 -10.78
N GLU A 257 12.32 -7.49 -12.01
CA GLU A 257 13.19 -6.98 -13.06
C GLU A 257 13.88 -5.68 -12.64
N TYR A 258 15.11 -5.47 -13.13
CA TYR A 258 15.90 -4.29 -12.83
C TYR A 258 15.63 -3.18 -13.83
N MET A 259 15.29 -2.01 -13.33
CA MET A 259 14.97 -0.82 -14.09
C MET A 259 16.13 0.16 -13.99
N SER A 260 17.10 0.07 -14.91
CA SER A 260 18.43 0.69 -14.80
C SER A 260 18.43 2.21 -14.80
N LYS A 261 17.41 2.85 -15.39
CA LYS A 261 17.31 4.32 -15.45
C LYS A 261 16.54 4.91 -14.25
N GLY A 262 16.11 4.07 -13.30
CA GLY A 262 15.47 4.49 -12.05
C GLY A 262 14.05 5.03 -12.21
N SER A 263 13.60 5.85 -11.26
CA SER A 263 12.26 6.41 -11.28
C SER A 263 12.08 7.47 -12.36
N LEU A 264 10.88 7.56 -12.92
CA LEU A 264 10.52 8.57 -13.91
C LEU A 264 10.74 9.99 -13.37
N VAL A 265 10.40 10.25 -12.11
CA VAL A 265 10.58 11.58 -11.51
C VAL A 265 12.04 11.97 -11.44
N ASP A 266 12.93 11.07 -11.04
CA ASP A 266 14.37 11.34 -10.96
C ASP A 266 14.97 11.45 -12.36
N TYR A 267 14.53 10.62 -13.30
CA TYR A 267 14.93 10.71 -14.69
C TYR A 267 14.58 12.07 -15.30
N LEU A 268 13.35 12.54 -15.10
CA LEU A 268 12.88 13.85 -15.59
C LEU A 268 13.66 15.00 -14.96
N ARG A 269 13.93 14.95 -13.65
CA ARG A 269 14.67 15.99 -12.92
C ARG A 269 16.15 16.06 -13.31
N SER A 270 16.79 14.90 -13.41
CA SER A 270 18.22 14.82 -13.72
C SER A 270 18.56 15.15 -15.17
N ARG A 271 17.69 14.76 -16.12
CA ARG A 271 17.89 14.99 -17.55
C ARG A 271 17.33 16.34 -18.00
N GLY A 272 16.18 16.73 -17.44
CA GLY A 272 15.54 18.02 -17.70
C GLY A 272 15.23 18.28 -19.19
N ARG A 273 14.90 19.52 -19.50
CA ARG A 273 14.49 19.96 -20.85
C ARG A 273 15.55 19.77 -21.94
N LEU A 274 16.81 19.66 -21.57
CA LEU A 274 17.91 19.51 -22.55
C LEU A 274 17.98 18.10 -23.14
N HIS A 275 17.55 17.09 -22.42
CA HIS A 275 17.73 15.68 -22.82
C HIS A 275 16.44 14.88 -22.90
N VAL A 276 15.35 15.37 -22.28
CA VAL A 276 14.02 14.74 -22.41
C VAL A 276 13.28 15.42 -23.55
N THR A 277 13.08 14.67 -24.64
CA THR A 277 12.40 15.16 -25.84
C THR A 277 10.89 15.10 -25.69
N LYS A 278 10.16 15.76 -26.60
CA LYS A 278 8.70 15.63 -26.71
C LYS A 278 8.28 14.18 -26.97
N LYS A 279 9.10 13.46 -27.73
CA LYS A 279 8.90 12.04 -28.03
C LYS A 279 9.05 11.17 -26.78
N ASP A 280 10.04 11.47 -25.92
CA ASP A 280 10.20 10.78 -24.64
C ASP A 280 8.98 11.01 -23.74
N GLN A 281 8.53 12.27 -23.63
CA GLN A 281 7.37 12.62 -22.80
C GLN A 281 6.10 11.89 -23.22
N ILE A 282 5.79 11.85 -24.52
CA ILE A 282 4.60 11.13 -25.01
C ILE A 282 4.74 9.62 -24.86
N ASN A 283 5.97 9.06 -25.03
CA ASN A 283 6.21 7.66 -24.80
C ASN A 283 6.01 7.28 -23.33
N PHE A 284 6.56 8.03 -22.38
CA PHE A 284 6.34 7.78 -20.96
C PHE A 284 4.85 7.86 -20.57
N ALA A 285 4.13 8.84 -21.11
CA ALA A 285 2.70 8.98 -20.91
C ALA A 285 1.93 7.77 -21.47
N PHE A 286 2.23 7.36 -22.69
CA PHE A 286 1.58 6.24 -23.38
C PHE A 286 1.89 4.90 -22.69
N ASP A 287 3.15 4.63 -22.36
CA ASP A 287 3.58 3.41 -21.70
C ASP A 287 2.90 3.25 -20.33
N THR A 288 2.92 4.33 -19.51
CA THR A 288 2.26 4.33 -18.20
C THR A 288 0.76 4.12 -18.35
N CYS A 289 0.12 4.82 -19.30
CA CYS A 289 -1.32 4.65 -19.58
C CYS A 289 -1.66 3.22 -20.01
N SER A 290 -0.79 2.59 -20.80
CA SER A 290 -0.93 1.20 -21.26
C SER A 290 -0.89 0.21 -20.09
N GLY A 291 0.04 0.39 -19.14
CA GLY A 291 0.08 -0.39 -17.91
C GLY A 291 -1.17 -0.20 -17.05
N MET A 292 -1.64 1.04 -16.93
CA MET A 292 -2.86 1.35 -16.17
C MET A 292 -4.15 0.85 -16.84
N GLU A 293 -4.22 0.85 -18.16
CA GLU A 293 -5.34 0.26 -18.91
C GLU A 293 -5.42 -1.25 -18.65
N TYR A 294 -4.27 -1.93 -18.60
CA TYR A 294 -4.23 -3.32 -18.22
C TYR A 294 -4.74 -3.54 -16.79
N LEU A 295 -4.31 -2.74 -15.79
CA LEU A 295 -4.82 -2.83 -14.41
C LEU A 295 -6.34 -2.59 -14.36
N GLU A 296 -6.85 -1.57 -15.09
CA GLU A 296 -8.29 -1.30 -15.22
C GLU A 296 -9.04 -2.51 -15.76
N SER A 297 -8.52 -3.17 -16.80
CA SER A 297 -9.11 -4.38 -17.39
C SER A 297 -9.15 -5.58 -16.42
N ARG A 298 -8.22 -5.61 -15.47
CA ARG A 298 -8.12 -6.63 -14.41
C ARG A 298 -8.84 -6.24 -13.13
N LYS A 299 -9.51 -5.07 -13.11
CA LYS A 299 -10.20 -4.49 -11.95
C LYS A 299 -9.28 -4.29 -10.74
N VAL A 300 -8.03 -3.99 -11.00
CA VAL A 300 -7.02 -3.65 -10.00
C VAL A 300 -6.89 -2.14 -9.92
N VAL A 301 -6.94 -1.60 -8.71
CA VAL A 301 -6.77 -0.18 -8.40
C VAL A 301 -5.40 0.02 -7.76
N HIS A 302 -4.57 0.88 -8.35
CA HIS A 302 -3.18 1.08 -7.91
C HIS A 302 -3.08 1.87 -6.60
N ARG A 303 -3.85 2.97 -6.48
CA ARG A 303 -3.98 3.87 -5.31
C ARG A 303 -2.81 4.79 -5.02
N ASP A 304 -1.63 4.55 -5.57
CA ASP A 304 -0.43 5.40 -5.39
C ASP A 304 0.28 5.68 -6.72
N LEU A 305 -0.47 5.97 -7.77
CA LEU A 305 0.10 6.32 -9.07
C LEU A 305 0.71 7.71 -9.04
N ALA A 306 2.01 7.79 -9.29
CA ALA A 306 2.83 9.01 -9.35
C ALA A 306 4.11 8.75 -10.14
N ALA A 307 4.79 9.79 -10.61
CA ALA A 307 6.03 9.63 -11.36
C ALA A 307 7.17 8.94 -10.57
N ARG A 308 7.14 8.99 -9.23
CA ARG A 308 8.06 8.25 -8.36
C ARG A 308 7.86 6.73 -8.43
N ASN A 309 6.64 6.27 -8.74
CA ASN A 309 6.23 4.86 -8.82
C ASN A 309 6.15 4.36 -10.27
N VAL A 310 6.74 5.08 -11.20
CA VAL A 310 6.99 4.64 -12.59
C VAL A 310 8.49 4.54 -12.76
N LEU A 311 8.97 3.39 -13.23
CA LEU A 311 10.40 3.12 -13.44
C LEU A 311 10.71 3.03 -14.95
N ILE A 312 11.95 3.33 -15.30
CA ILE A 312 12.41 3.35 -16.68
C ILE A 312 13.45 2.26 -16.93
N SER A 313 13.19 1.43 -17.93
CA SER A 313 14.12 0.35 -18.34
C SER A 313 15.36 0.90 -19.06
N GLU A 314 16.32 0.02 -19.35
CA GLU A 314 17.50 0.32 -20.16
C GLU A 314 17.12 0.88 -21.55
N GLU A 315 16.09 0.33 -22.17
CA GLU A 315 15.58 0.72 -23.49
C GLU A 315 14.75 2.01 -23.45
N GLY A 316 14.46 2.55 -22.26
CA GLY A 316 13.66 3.76 -22.08
C GLY A 316 12.15 3.51 -22.00
N VAL A 317 11.72 2.26 -21.74
CA VAL A 317 10.31 1.90 -21.55
C VAL A 317 9.89 2.25 -20.12
N ALA A 318 8.76 2.94 -19.99
CA ALA A 318 8.17 3.23 -18.68
C ALA A 318 7.30 2.06 -18.19
N LYS A 319 7.48 1.66 -16.94
CA LYS A 319 6.71 0.60 -16.31
C LYS A 319 6.20 1.04 -14.94
N VAL A 320 4.91 0.80 -14.70
CA VAL A 320 4.29 1.07 -13.40
C VAL A 320 4.83 0.09 -12.37
N SER A 321 5.18 0.58 -11.20
CA SER A 321 5.74 -0.19 -10.08
C SER A 321 5.05 0.18 -8.78
N ASP A 322 5.47 -0.47 -7.69
CA ASP A 322 5.02 -0.22 -6.32
C ASP A 322 3.52 -0.51 -6.10
N PHE A 323 3.23 -1.81 -6.00
CA PHE A 323 1.87 -2.33 -5.81
C PHE A 323 1.50 -2.49 -4.32
N GLY A 324 2.27 -1.90 -3.39
CA GLY A 324 2.04 -2.04 -1.95
C GLY A 324 0.66 -1.59 -1.49
N LEU A 325 0.09 -0.57 -2.14
CA LEU A 325 -1.28 -0.09 -1.90
C LEU A 325 -2.31 -0.64 -2.89
N ALA A 326 -1.87 -1.35 -3.95
CA ALA A 326 -2.79 -1.86 -4.97
C ALA A 326 -3.72 -2.94 -4.40
N ARG A 327 -4.98 -2.92 -4.81
CA ARG A 327 -6.04 -3.85 -4.39
C ARG A 327 -7.03 -4.08 -5.52
N GLU A 328 -7.82 -5.15 -5.39
CA GLU A 328 -8.98 -5.34 -6.22
C GLU A 328 -10.02 -4.23 -5.98
N GLU A 329 -10.85 -3.94 -6.98
CA GLU A 329 -11.92 -2.96 -6.89
C GLU A 329 -12.88 -3.31 -5.72
N ASN A 330 -13.41 -2.28 -5.03
CA ASN A 330 -14.28 -2.37 -3.84
C ASN A 330 -13.60 -2.63 -2.47
N PHE A 331 -12.30 -2.50 -2.37
CA PHE A 331 -11.62 -2.52 -1.08
C PHE A 331 -11.62 -1.12 -0.45
N THR A 332 -12.02 -1.00 0.83
CA THR A 332 -12.00 0.26 1.58
C THR A 332 -10.75 0.31 2.46
N LEU A 333 -9.94 1.38 2.36
CA LEU A 333 -8.82 1.62 3.27
C LEU A 333 -9.31 2.24 4.58
N GLU A 334 -9.12 1.54 5.68
CA GLU A 334 -9.20 2.12 7.02
C GLU A 334 -7.79 2.45 7.50
N GLY A 335 -7.46 3.75 7.52
CA GLY A 335 -6.25 4.31 8.12
C GLY A 335 -4.96 4.10 7.30
N GLY A 336 -4.33 5.19 6.92
CA GLY A 336 -3.02 5.22 6.23
C GLY A 336 -2.63 6.65 5.87
N LYS A 337 -1.33 6.86 5.62
CA LYS A 337 -0.84 8.13 5.07
C LYS A 337 -1.09 8.10 3.56
N LEU A 338 -1.89 9.02 3.06
CA LEU A 338 -2.16 9.17 1.63
C LEU A 338 -1.37 10.35 1.04
N PRO A 339 -0.84 10.22 -0.20
CA PRO A 339 -0.16 11.31 -0.89
C PRO A 339 -1.20 12.31 -1.43
N ILE A 340 -1.53 13.33 -0.63
CA ILE A 340 -2.63 14.27 -0.88
C ILE A 340 -2.62 14.86 -2.29
N LYS A 341 -1.44 15.25 -2.81
CA LYS A 341 -1.32 15.93 -4.11
C LYS A 341 -1.62 15.04 -5.31
N TRP A 342 -1.63 13.72 -5.13
CA TRP A 342 -1.91 12.73 -6.19
C TRP A 342 -3.25 12.05 -6.02
N THR A 343 -3.85 12.11 -4.83
CA THR A 343 -5.05 11.35 -4.49
C THR A 343 -6.31 12.13 -4.83
N ALA A 344 -7.27 11.46 -5.46
CA ALA A 344 -8.56 12.04 -5.84
C ALA A 344 -9.38 12.49 -4.61
N PRO A 345 -10.21 13.54 -4.73
CA PRO A 345 -10.98 14.08 -3.61
C PRO A 345 -11.89 13.06 -2.92
N GLU A 346 -12.58 12.22 -3.68
CA GLU A 346 -13.45 11.17 -3.15
C GLU A 346 -12.68 10.09 -2.39
N ALA A 347 -11.44 9.80 -2.82
CA ALA A 347 -10.57 8.86 -2.14
C ALA A 347 -10.05 9.45 -0.82
N LEU A 348 -9.69 10.74 -0.80
CA LEU A 348 -9.26 11.43 0.43
C LEU A 348 -10.39 11.55 1.46
N LYS A 349 -11.61 11.92 1.02
CA LYS A 349 -12.73 12.20 1.92
C LYS A 349 -13.47 10.96 2.40
N GLN A 350 -13.66 10.00 1.51
CA GLN A 350 -14.57 8.88 1.72
C GLN A 350 -13.86 7.51 1.67
N GLY A 351 -12.54 7.50 1.41
CA GLY A 351 -11.80 6.25 1.19
C GLY A 351 -12.24 5.49 -0.07
N LYS A 352 -12.96 6.16 -0.99
CA LYS A 352 -13.45 5.54 -2.23
C LYS A 352 -12.37 5.57 -3.30
N PHE A 353 -11.65 4.46 -3.39
CA PHE A 353 -10.67 4.23 -4.45
C PHE A 353 -11.30 3.41 -5.58
N SER A 354 -10.99 3.80 -6.81
CA SER A 354 -11.44 3.12 -8.03
C SER A 354 -10.44 3.38 -9.16
N ASN A 355 -10.62 2.74 -10.31
CA ASN A 355 -9.85 3.09 -11.50
C ASN A 355 -10.09 4.55 -11.93
N LYS A 356 -11.20 5.16 -11.53
CA LYS A 356 -11.45 6.59 -11.73
C LYS A 356 -10.64 7.48 -10.80
N SER A 357 -10.35 7.05 -9.57
CA SER A 357 -9.39 7.75 -8.70
C SER A 357 -7.94 7.58 -9.19
N ASP A 358 -7.59 6.44 -9.78
CA ASP A 358 -6.31 6.26 -10.46
C ASP A 358 -6.19 7.17 -11.70
N MET A 359 -7.29 7.41 -12.43
CA MET A 359 -7.31 8.36 -13.55
C MET A 359 -7.01 9.79 -13.09
N TRP A 360 -7.52 10.21 -11.93
CA TRP A 360 -7.14 11.48 -11.31
C TRP A 360 -5.63 11.56 -11.08
N SER A 361 -5.07 10.54 -10.45
CA SER A 361 -3.62 10.42 -10.18
C SER A 361 -2.81 10.44 -11.48
N PHE A 362 -3.32 9.79 -12.54
CA PHE A 362 -2.70 9.80 -13.86
C PHE A 362 -2.67 11.22 -14.47
N GLY A 363 -3.72 12.01 -14.27
CA GLY A 363 -3.71 13.43 -14.66
C GLY A 363 -2.59 14.23 -13.97
N ILE A 364 -2.35 13.98 -12.68
CA ILE A 364 -1.23 14.57 -11.94
C ILE A 364 0.11 14.07 -12.50
N LEU A 365 0.22 12.80 -12.81
CA LEU A 365 1.41 12.20 -13.41
C LEU A 365 1.73 12.79 -14.80
N LEU A 366 0.73 13.02 -15.65
CA LEU A 366 0.91 13.74 -16.91
C LEU A 366 1.49 15.14 -16.67
N TRP A 367 1.00 15.85 -15.67
CA TRP A 367 1.54 17.15 -15.30
C TRP A 367 2.99 17.04 -14.81
N GLU A 368 3.36 16.00 -14.05
CA GLU A 368 4.75 15.74 -13.66
C GLU A 368 5.64 15.50 -14.88
N ILE A 369 5.20 14.69 -15.86
CA ILE A 369 5.96 14.43 -17.09
C ILE A 369 6.24 15.71 -17.85
N TYR A 370 5.21 16.51 -18.13
CA TYR A 370 5.34 17.71 -18.96
C TYR A 370 5.94 18.90 -18.22
N SER A 371 5.99 18.86 -16.89
CA SER A 371 6.72 19.82 -16.06
C SER A 371 8.16 19.40 -15.72
N PHE A 372 8.66 18.29 -16.29
CA PHE A 372 9.99 17.73 -16.03
C PHE A 372 10.22 17.38 -14.55
N GLY A 373 9.23 16.76 -13.95
CA GLY A 373 9.32 16.23 -12.59
C GLY A 373 9.11 17.28 -11.47
N ARG A 374 8.45 18.40 -11.76
CA ARG A 374 8.11 19.37 -10.70
C ARG A 374 7.09 18.79 -9.73
N VAL A 375 7.16 19.27 -8.49
CA VAL A 375 6.16 18.94 -7.47
C VAL A 375 4.81 19.55 -7.84
N PRO A 376 3.71 18.76 -7.82
CA PRO A 376 2.38 19.26 -8.12
C PRO A 376 1.91 20.36 -7.17
N TYR A 377 0.95 21.19 -7.66
CA TYR A 377 0.40 22.33 -6.94
C TYR A 377 1.48 23.28 -6.43
N PRO A 378 2.34 23.82 -7.34
CA PRO A 378 3.40 24.72 -6.94
C PRO A 378 2.79 25.96 -6.27
N ARG A 379 3.44 26.46 -5.22
CA ARG A 379 3.04 27.64 -4.42
C ARG A 379 1.76 27.47 -3.58
N ILE A 380 1.09 26.31 -3.60
CA ILE A 380 -0.05 26.04 -2.73
C ILE A 380 0.45 25.22 -1.53
N PRO A 381 0.29 25.73 -0.29
CA PRO A 381 0.59 24.96 0.91
C PRO A 381 -0.19 23.65 0.94
N LEU A 382 0.42 22.56 1.40
CA LEU A 382 -0.20 21.23 1.40
C LEU A 382 -1.58 21.23 2.09
N ALA A 383 -1.70 21.95 3.20
CA ALA A 383 -2.94 22.10 3.97
C ALA A 383 -4.09 22.72 3.16
N ASP A 384 -3.77 23.50 2.13
CA ASP A 384 -4.75 24.22 1.33
C ASP A 384 -5.08 23.52 0.00
N VAL A 385 -4.29 22.52 -0.41
CA VAL A 385 -4.48 21.82 -1.70
C VAL A 385 -5.90 21.25 -1.81
N VAL A 386 -6.37 20.53 -0.79
CA VAL A 386 -7.71 19.93 -0.80
C VAL A 386 -8.80 20.97 -0.98
N LYS A 387 -8.73 22.06 -0.23
CA LYS A 387 -9.71 23.16 -0.32
C LYS A 387 -9.75 23.82 -1.70
N HIS A 388 -8.59 23.98 -2.35
CA HIS A 388 -8.51 24.55 -3.70
C HIS A 388 -9.11 23.58 -4.73
N VAL A 389 -8.76 22.30 -4.66
CA VAL A 389 -9.26 21.26 -5.55
C VAL A 389 -10.77 21.14 -5.45
N GLU A 390 -11.34 21.12 -4.25
CA GLU A 390 -12.79 21.04 -4.02
C GLU A 390 -13.57 22.24 -4.59
N LYS A 391 -12.92 23.38 -4.67
CA LYS A 391 -13.47 24.59 -5.34
C LYS A 391 -13.31 24.55 -6.86
N GLY A 392 -12.80 23.45 -7.42
CA GLY A 392 -12.63 23.29 -8.86
C GLY A 392 -11.30 23.80 -9.40
N TYR A 393 -10.33 24.14 -8.52
CA TYR A 393 -8.99 24.51 -8.98
C TYR A 393 -8.33 23.37 -9.74
N LYS A 394 -7.77 23.68 -10.89
CA LYS A 394 -6.94 22.77 -11.70
C LYS A 394 -5.61 23.45 -11.97
N MET A 395 -4.51 22.70 -11.92
CA MET A 395 -3.20 23.25 -12.27
C MET A 395 -3.19 23.74 -13.72
N GLU A 396 -2.44 24.79 -13.98
CA GLU A 396 -2.21 25.30 -15.33
C GLU A 396 -1.36 24.34 -16.15
N ALA A 397 -1.47 24.42 -17.48
CA ALA A 397 -0.65 23.65 -18.39
C ALA A 397 0.84 23.93 -18.15
N PRO A 398 1.68 22.88 -18.03
CA PRO A 398 3.13 23.09 -18.05
C PRO A 398 3.56 23.76 -19.36
N GLU A 399 4.63 24.54 -19.29
CA GLU A 399 5.21 25.20 -20.48
C GLU A 399 5.61 24.19 -21.55
N GLY A 400 5.14 24.37 -22.77
CA GLY A 400 5.40 23.48 -23.90
C GLY A 400 4.57 22.19 -23.91
N CYS A 401 3.61 22.04 -22.99
CA CYS A 401 2.67 20.92 -23.00
C CYS A 401 1.69 21.04 -24.19
N PRO A 402 1.49 19.98 -25.00
CA PRO A 402 0.47 19.98 -26.05
C PRO A 402 -0.93 20.24 -25.48
N LEU A 403 -1.74 20.96 -26.23
CA LEU A 403 -3.10 21.29 -25.80
C LEU A 403 -3.96 20.04 -25.54
N GLU A 404 -3.80 19.04 -26.42
CA GLU A 404 -4.52 17.77 -26.33
C GLU A 404 -4.17 17.01 -25.04
N VAL A 405 -2.91 17.04 -24.62
CA VAL A 405 -2.48 16.41 -23.37
C VAL A 405 -3.00 17.18 -22.15
N TYR A 406 -2.99 18.52 -22.22
CA TYR A 406 -3.55 19.32 -21.15
C TYR A 406 -5.07 19.12 -21.01
N GLU A 407 -5.77 18.94 -22.12
CA GLU A 407 -7.20 18.62 -22.07
C GLU A 407 -7.47 17.25 -21.42
N MET A 408 -6.60 16.25 -21.66
CA MET A 408 -6.66 14.96 -20.94
C MET A 408 -6.47 15.16 -19.42
N MET A 409 -5.51 16.00 -18.99
CA MET A 409 -5.34 16.35 -17.58
C MET A 409 -6.62 16.98 -16.99
N ARG A 410 -7.22 17.93 -17.71
CA ARG A 410 -8.46 18.61 -17.27
C ARG A 410 -9.63 17.65 -17.12
N GLN A 411 -9.78 16.69 -18.05
CA GLN A 411 -10.80 15.64 -17.99
C GLN A 411 -10.53 14.66 -16.84
N ALA A 412 -9.27 14.28 -16.61
CA ALA A 412 -8.89 13.43 -15.49
C ALA A 412 -9.17 14.09 -14.13
N TRP A 413 -9.12 15.42 -14.04
CA TRP A 413 -9.42 16.18 -12.82
C TRP A 413 -10.88 16.67 -12.74
N ASP A 414 -11.82 15.91 -13.33
CA ASP A 414 -13.24 16.14 -13.07
C ASP A 414 -13.58 15.75 -11.63
N LEU A 415 -14.32 16.60 -10.91
CA LEU A 415 -14.73 16.33 -9.53
C LEU A 415 -15.73 15.17 -9.43
N GLN A 416 -16.44 14.88 -10.51
CA GLN A 416 -17.33 13.73 -10.62
C GLN A 416 -16.57 12.55 -11.26
N PRO A 417 -16.28 11.47 -10.51
CA PRO A 417 -15.46 10.35 -10.99
C PRO A 417 -15.98 9.75 -12.32
N ASP A 418 -17.30 9.62 -12.46
CA ASP A 418 -17.92 9.03 -13.64
C ASP A 418 -17.70 9.84 -14.93
N LYS A 419 -17.41 11.14 -14.82
CA LYS A 419 -17.09 12.01 -15.97
C LYS A 419 -15.63 11.91 -16.42
N ARG A 420 -14.76 11.33 -15.60
CA ARG A 420 -13.36 11.09 -15.98
C ARG A 420 -13.30 10.04 -17.09
N PRO A 421 -12.41 10.18 -18.09
CA PRO A 421 -12.24 9.18 -19.14
C PRO A 421 -11.74 7.85 -18.54
N THR A 422 -11.87 6.77 -19.31
CA THR A 422 -11.22 5.50 -19.01
C THR A 422 -9.75 5.53 -19.47
N PHE A 423 -8.92 4.63 -18.93
CA PHE A 423 -7.54 4.48 -19.42
C PHE A 423 -7.51 4.04 -20.88
N ARG A 424 -8.47 3.26 -21.32
CA ARG A 424 -8.63 2.87 -22.74
C ARG A 424 -8.83 4.09 -23.64
N ASP A 425 -9.70 5.03 -23.25
CA ASP A 425 -9.98 6.24 -24.03
C ASP A 425 -8.72 7.13 -24.13
N VAL A 426 -8.02 7.32 -23.00
CA VAL A 426 -6.83 8.15 -22.94
C VAL A 426 -5.68 7.50 -23.69
N LYS A 427 -5.50 6.18 -23.61
CA LYS A 427 -4.50 5.42 -24.37
C LYS A 427 -4.69 5.61 -25.89
N GLY A 428 -5.94 5.55 -26.36
CA GLY A 428 -6.25 5.80 -27.77
C GLY A 428 -5.82 7.18 -28.24
N LYS A 429 -6.12 8.22 -27.46
CA LYS A 429 -5.69 9.61 -27.74
C LYS A 429 -4.17 9.79 -27.69
N LEU A 430 -3.51 9.24 -26.67
CA LEU A 430 -2.04 9.26 -26.56
C LEU A 430 -1.36 8.52 -27.72
N GLY A 431 -1.94 7.41 -28.17
CA GLY A 431 -1.45 6.65 -29.33
C GLY A 431 -1.49 7.45 -30.62
N GLN A 432 -2.57 8.21 -30.85
CA GLN A 432 -2.66 9.15 -31.98
C GLN A 432 -1.59 10.24 -31.92
N LEU A 433 -1.43 10.89 -30.75
CA LEU A 433 -0.38 11.90 -30.55
C LEU A 433 1.03 11.33 -30.71
N LYS A 434 1.27 10.11 -30.20
CA LYS A 434 2.56 9.42 -30.36
C LYS A 434 2.92 9.19 -31.83
N SER A 435 1.95 8.85 -32.68
CA SER A 435 2.17 8.63 -34.12
C SER A 435 2.47 9.91 -34.90
N THR A 436 2.06 11.07 -34.36
CA THR A 436 2.28 12.39 -35.00
C THR A 436 3.44 13.17 -34.41
N THR A 437 3.99 12.74 -33.28
CA THR A 437 5.13 13.39 -32.62
C THR A 437 6.44 12.86 -33.24
N VAL A 438 7.16 13.72 -33.91
CA VAL A 438 8.47 13.44 -34.54
C VAL A 438 9.61 13.61 -33.55
#